data_a40f38690581759a7f5ac9927f2322e4
#
_entry.id   a40f38690581759a7f5ac9927f2322e4
#
_cell.length_a   1.000
_cell.length_b   1.000
_cell.length_c   1.000
_cell.angle_alpha   90.00
_cell.angle_beta   90.00
_cell.angle_gamma   90.00
#
_symmetry.space_group_name_H-M   'P 1'
#
loop_
_entity.id
_entity.type
_entity.pdbx_description
1 polymer ?
#
loop_
_entity_poly.entity_id
_entity_poly.type
_entity_poly.pdbx_seq_one_letter_code
_entity_poly.pdbx_strand_id
1 'polypeptide(L)'
;MEAKPAPESGDSAELFLNGKSLGLKKKGQYEYRLEWNDVLYQPGELKVVAYKNGKKWATDAMKTTGPAAKLTLQADRDKIRADGQDLSFITVTVADKNGLLVPRSKNHIRFQIEGPGEIVATDNGDATSFESFQAPERNAFNGLALVIVRAKAGQPGTIKLTATADGLETAAIRIESK
;
A
#
# COMPACT_ATOMS: atom_id res chain seq x y z
N MET A 1 8.09 -16.86 34.65
CA MET A 1 7.80 -16.43 33.24
C MET A 1 6.45 -15.77 33.28
N GLU A 2 6.37 -14.47 33.30
CA GLU A 2 5.11 -13.75 33.16
C GLU A 2 4.64 -13.88 31.72
N ALA A 3 3.43 -14.42 31.53
CA ALA A 3 2.81 -14.49 30.24
C ALA A 3 2.54 -13.07 29.74
N LYS A 4 3.10 -12.70 28.58
CA LYS A 4 2.80 -11.45 27.92
C LYS A 4 1.27 -11.36 27.76
N PRO A 5 0.62 -10.30 28.22
CA PRO A 5 -0.84 -10.20 28.09
C PRO A 5 -1.21 -10.30 26.61
N ALA A 6 -2.27 -11.06 26.33
CA ALA A 6 -2.82 -11.15 24.97
C ALA A 6 -3.08 -9.74 24.43
N PRO A 7 -2.91 -9.50 23.12
CA PRO A 7 -3.15 -8.19 22.56
C PRO A 7 -4.58 -7.74 22.90
N GLU A 8 -4.67 -6.55 23.47
CA GLU A 8 -5.96 -6.00 23.88
C GLU A 8 -6.89 -5.90 22.66
N SER A 9 -8.11 -6.44 22.76
CA SER A 9 -9.12 -6.38 21.71
C SER A 9 -10.29 -5.52 22.16
N GLY A 10 -11.01 -4.91 21.21
CA GLY A 10 -12.28 -4.27 21.47
C GLY A 10 -13.34 -5.29 21.96
N ASP A 11 -14.31 -4.83 22.73
CA ASP A 11 -15.42 -5.63 23.26
C ASP A 11 -16.67 -5.53 22.40
N SER A 12 -16.78 -4.51 21.58
CA SER A 12 -17.90 -4.27 20.67
C SER A 12 -17.46 -3.46 19.44
N ALA A 13 -18.22 -3.54 18.37
CA ALA A 13 -18.04 -2.73 17.20
C ALA A 13 -19.36 -2.38 16.51
N GLU A 14 -19.39 -1.23 15.86
CA GLU A 14 -20.51 -0.75 15.05
C GLU A 14 -20.06 -0.58 13.61
N LEU A 15 -20.81 -1.14 12.67
CA LEU A 15 -20.56 -1.05 11.24
C LEU A 15 -21.44 0.04 10.63
N PHE A 16 -20.86 0.82 9.74
CA PHE A 16 -21.55 1.89 9.02
C PHE A 16 -21.36 1.72 7.51
N LEU A 17 -22.42 1.86 6.75
CA LEU A 17 -22.39 1.97 5.29
C LEU A 17 -22.90 3.35 4.88
N ASN A 18 -22.04 4.13 4.24
CA ASN A 18 -22.33 5.51 3.84
C ASN A 18 -22.88 6.38 4.99
N GLY A 19 -22.32 6.23 6.19
CA GLY A 19 -22.72 6.94 7.39
C GLY A 19 -23.95 6.38 8.11
N LYS A 20 -24.70 5.42 7.50
CA LYS A 20 -25.83 4.75 8.14
C LYS A 20 -25.33 3.57 8.97
N SER A 21 -25.70 3.51 10.25
CA SER A 21 -25.39 2.38 11.13
C SER A 21 -26.09 1.11 10.65
N LEU A 22 -25.35 0.02 10.61
CA LEU A 22 -25.83 -1.34 10.37
C LEU A 22 -25.92 -2.14 11.67
N GLY A 23 -25.79 -1.47 12.81
CA GLY A 23 -25.93 -2.00 14.14
C GLY A 23 -24.61 -2.23 14.86
N LEU A 24 -24.72 -2.13 16.18
CA LEU A 24 -23.65 -2.46 17.13
C LEU A 24 -23.71 -3.93 17.46
N LYS A 25 -22.58 -4.63 17.44
CA LYS A 25 -22.44 -6.00 17.92
C LYS A 25 -21.43 -6.06 19.05
N LYS A 26 -21.72 -6.87 20.06
CA LYS A 26 -20.81 -7.16 21.17
C LYS A 26 -20.15 -8.50 20.94
N LYS A 27 -18.87 -8.59 21.27
CA LYS A 27 -18.10 -9.82 21.19
C LYS A 27 -18.48 -10.76 22.34
N GLY A 28 -18.89 -11.97 22.04
CA GLY A 28 -19.12 -13.02 23.03
C GLY A 28 -17.79 -13.58 23.58
N GLN A 29 -17.86 -14.32 24.68
CA GLN A 29 -16.69 -14.84 25.40
C GLN A 29 -15.78 -15.70 24.52
N TYR A 30 -16.32 -16.45 23.55
CA TYR A 30 -15.60 -17.37 22.66
C TYR A 30 -15.63 -16.94 21.20
N GLU A 31 -16.05 -15.70 20.91
CA GLU A 31 -16.09 -15.16 19.57
C GLU A 31 -14.74 -14.48 19.25
N TYR A 32 -14.15 -14.83 18.10
CA TYR A 32 -12.89 -14.23 17.63
C TYR A 32 -13.13 -13.00 16.77
N ARG A 33 -14.32 -12.90 16.15
CA ARG A 33 -14.68 -11.85 15.19
C ARG A 33 -16.17 -11.53 15.29
N LEU A 34 -16.51 -10.31 14.87
CA LEU A 34 -17.88 -9.87 14.67
C LEU A 34 -18.21 -9.92 13.18
N GLU A 35 -19.39 -10.37 12.81
CA GLU A 35 -19.81 -10.54 11.42
C GLU A 35 -21.14 -9.85 11.17
N TRP A 36 -21.27 -9.17 10.03
CA TRP A 36 -22.50 -8.60 9.50
C TRP A 36 -22.80 -9.28 8.15
N ASN A 37 -23.66 -10.27 8.14
CA ASN A 37 -23.88 -11.17 6.99
C ASN A 37 -24.85 -10.60 5.94
N ASP A 38 -25.66 -9.61 6.30
CA ASP A 38 -26.74 -9.06 5.46
C ASP A 38 -26.36 -7.72 4.81
N VAL A 39 -25.07 -7.44 4.68
CA VAL A 39 -24.58 -6.18 4.09
C VAL A 39 -24.53 -6.30 2.57
N LEU A 40 -25.45 -5.61 1.88
CA LEU A 40 -25.40 -5.49 0.43
C LEU A 40 -24.39 -4.41 0.02
N TYR A 41 -23.57 -4.73 -0.96
CA TYR A 41 -22.59 -3.76 -1.49
C TYR A 41 -23.30 -2.51 -2.05
N GLN A 42 -22.82 -1.36 -1.64
CA GLN A 42 -23.16 -0.06 -2.20
C GLN A 42 -21.87 0.74 -2.38
N PRO A 43 -21.69 1.47 -3.50
CA PRO A 43 -20.55 2.37 -3.64
C PRO A 43 -20.52 3.41 -2.53
N GLY A 44 -19.32 3.73 -2.05
CA GLY A 44 -19.12 4.72 -0.97
C GLY A 44 -18.16 4.23 0.10
N GLU A 45 -18.49 4.44 1.37
CA GLU A 45 -17.66 4.12 2.52
C GLU A 45 -18.30 3.02 3.38
N LEU A 46 -17.54 1.95 3.63
CA LEU A 46 -17.82 0.98 4.68
C LEU A 46 -16.86 1.25 5.84
N LYS A 47 -17.39 1.61 7.01
CA LYS A 47 -16.61 2.03 8.18
C LYS A 47 -16.98 1.21 9.40
N VAL A 48 -15.98 0.79 10.14
CA VAL A 48 -16.17 0.14 11.45
C VAL A 48 -15.60 1.02 12.56
N VAL A 49 -16.35 1.12 13.66
CA VAL A 49 -15.90 1.75 14.89
C VAL A 49 -15.88 0.71 15.98
N ALA A 50 -14.71 0.42 16.54
CA ALA A 50 -14.54 -0.49 17.66
C ALA A 50 -14.56 0.27 18.99
N TYR A 51 -15.14 -0.35 20.02
CA TYR A 51 -15.22 0.20 21.36
C TYR A 51 -14.59 -0.75 22.36
N LYS A 52 -14.06 -0.18 23.45
CA LYS A 52 -13.55 -0.88 24.62
C LYS A 52 -14.03 -0.15 25.88
N ASN A 53 -14.70 -0.90 26.78
CA ASN A 53 -15.31 -0.34 27.98
C ASN A 53 -16.23 0.87 27.68
N GLY A 54 -17.02 0.77 26.61
CA GLY A 54 -17.96 1.82 26.16
C GLY A 54 -17.29 3.06 25.53
N LYS A 55 -15.96 3.11 25.40
CA LYS A 55 -15.24 4.20 24.75
C LYS A 55 -14.76 3.80 23.37
N LYS A 56 -14.79 4.74 22.42
CA LYS A 56 -14.21 4.54 21.09
C LYS A 56 -12.74 4.16 21.22
N TRP A 57 -12.36 3.02 20.63
CA TRP A 57 -11.01 2.47 20.73
C TRP A 57 -10.26 2.54 19.39
N ALA A 58 -10.90 2.12 18.31
CA ALA A 58 -10.31 2.13 16.98
C ALA A 58 -11.37 2.41 15.92
N THR A 59 -10.92 2.82 14.74
CA THR A 59 -11.76 3.01 13.55
C THR A 59 -10.99 2.58 12.33
N ASP A 60 -11.65 1.87 11.43
CA ASP A 60 -11.14 1.56 10.11
C ASP A 60 -12.22 1.79 9.05
N ALA A 61 -11.82 2.10 7.81
CA ALA A 61 -12.75 2.37 6.73
C ALA A 61 -12.20 1.94 5.38
N MET A 62 -13.06 1.35 4.57
CA MET A 62 -12.81 1.06 3.18
C MET A 62 -13.71 1.91 2.30
N LYS A 63 -13.16 2.44 1.21
CA LYS A 63 -13.90 3.28 0.25
C LYS A 63 -13.88 2.65 -1.14
N THR A 64 -15.00 2.77 -1.83
CA THR A 64 -15.05 2.45 -3.25
C THR A 64 -14.15 3.41 -4.01
N THR A 65 -13.27 2.86 -4.82
CA THR A 65 -12.33 3.63 -5.64
C THR A 65 -12.95 4.01 -6.98
N GLY A 66 -12.53 5.16 -7.52
CA GLY A 66 -12.77 5.54 -8.90
C GLY A 66 -11.85 4.80 -9.88
N PRO A 67 -11.88 5.18 -11.16
CA PRO A 67 -10.94 4.68 -12.16
C PRO A 67 -9.51 5.10 -11.80
N ALA A 68 -8.52 4.31 -12.26
CA ALA A 68 -7.11 4.66 -12.15
C ALA A 68 -6.83 6.03 -12.78
N ALA A 69 -6.11 6.89 -12.10
CA ALA A 69 -5.85 8.26 -12.53
C ALA A 69 -4.38 8.66 -12.37
N LYS A 70 -3.67 8.11 -11.40
CA LYS A 70 -2.28 8.48 -11.10
C LYS A 70 -1.48 7.35 -10.50
N LEU A 71 -0.16 7.48 -10.59
CA LEU A 71 0.79 6.68 -9.83
C LEU A 71 1.18 7.42 -8.54
N THR A 72 1.52 6.66 -7.50
CA THR A 72 2.20 7.18 -6.31
C THR A 72 3.39 6.28 -5.97
N LEU A 73 4.46 6.87 -5.44
CA LEU A 73 5.69 6.19 -5.06
C LEU A 73 5.94 6.42 -3.56
N GLN A 74 6.25 5.35 -2.85
CA GLN A 74 6.60 5.40 -1.43
C GLN A 74 7.83 4.53 -1.19
N ALA A 75 8.94 5.14 -0.79
CA ALA A 75 10.13 4.42 -0.38
C ALA A 75 10.03 3.98 1.09
N ASP A 76 10.58 2.81 1.41
CA ASP A 76 10.78 2.37 2.80
C ASP A 76 11.79 3.27 3.52
N ARG A 77 12.77 3.79 2.77
CA ARG A 77 13.76 4.78 3.20
C ARG A 77 14.19 5.68 2.05
N ASP A 78 14.33 6.95 2.34
CA ASP A 78 14.75 8.00 1.41
C ASP A 78 16.26 8.28 1.45
N LYS A 79 17.02 7.56 2.30
CA LYS A 79 18.47 7.66 2.47
C LYS A 79 19.10 6.28 2.50
N ILE A 80 20.09 6.09 1.62
CA ILE A 80 20.87 4.85 1.52
C ILE A 80 22.37 5.18 1.43
N ARG A 81 23.22 4.19 1.73
CA ARG A 81 24.67 4.35 1.64
C ARG A 81 25.15 4.16 0.21
N ALA A 82 26.14 4.98 -0.20
CA ALA A 82 26.80 4.85 -1.50
C ALA A 82 27.88 3.74 -1.49
N ASP A 83 27.56 2.56 -0.93
CA ASP A 83 28.46 1.41 -0.79
C ASP A 83 28.28 0.34 -1.88
N GLY A 84 27.34 0.54 -2.80
CA GLY A 84 27.03 -0.41 -3.86
C GLY A 84 26.24 -1.64 -3.40
N GLN A 85 25.76 -1.66 -2.15
CA GLN A 85 25.00 -2.76 -1.58
C GLN A 85 23.68 -2.32 -0.95
N ASP A 86 23.62 -1.11 -0.41
CA ASP A 86 22.43 -0.60 0.28
C ASP A 86 21.28 -0.34 -0.70
N LEU A 87 20.07 -0.72 -0.29
CA LEU A 87 18.88 -0.74 -1.13
C LEU A 87 17.77 0.14 -0.57
N SER A 88 16.95 0.71 -1.45
CA SER A 88 15.64 1.29 -1.13
C SER A 88 14.56 0.53 -1.88
N PHE A 89 13.51 0.14 -1.15
CA PHE A 89 12.34 -0.56 -1.68
C PHE A 89 11.22 0.43 -1.88
N ILE A 90 10.84 0.67 -3.13
CA ILE A 90 9.83 1.67 -3.48
C ILE A 90 8.55 0.97 -3.91
N THR A 91 7.52 1.09 -3.08
CA THR A 91 6.17 0.64 -3.44
C THR A 91 5.56 1.62 -4.42
N VAL A 92 5.04 1.09 -5.51
CA VAL A 92 4.30 1.82 -6.53
C VAL A 92 2.83 1.48 -6.39
N THR A 93 1.98 2.50 -6.32
CA THR A 93 0.54 2.32 -6.22
C THR A 93 -0.15 2.97 -7.39
N VAL A 94 -1.03 2.24 -8.05
CA VAL A 94 -1.99 2.80 -9.00
C VAL A 94 -3.19 3.29 -8.20
N ALA A 95 -3.41 4.60 -8.22
CA ALA A 95 -4.42 5.28 -7.42
C ALA A 95 -5.48 5.96 -8.29
N ASP A 96 -6.66 6.16 -7.73
CA ASP A 96 -7.68 7.03 -8.30
C ASP A 96 -7.33 8.52 -8.06
N LYS A 97 -8.17 9.43 -8.55
CA LYS A 97 -7.99 10.89 -8.36
C LYS A 97 -7.91 11.31 -6.88
N ASN A 98 -8.53 10.55 -5.99
CA ASN A 98 -8.54 10.80 -4.54
C ASN A 98 -7.34 10.19 -3.81
N GLY A 99 -6.47 9.45 -4.54
CA GLY A 99 -5.31 8.77 -3.95
C GLY A 99 -5.63 7.40 -3.36
N LEU A 100 -6.81 6.86 -3.61
CA LEU A 100 -7.16 5.52 -3.15
C LEU A 100 -6.60 4.47 -4.11
N LEU A 101 -5.99 3.43 -3.56
CA LEU A 101 -5.50 2.28 -4.32
C LEU A 101 -6.62 1.67 -5.17
N VAL A 102 -6.39 1.49 -6.46
CA VAL A 102 -7.32 0.80 -7.37
C VAL A 102 -7.03 -0.71 -7.40
N PRO A 103 -7.78 -1.54 -6.65
CA PRO A 103 -7.39 -2.91 -6.30
C PRO A 103 -7.46 -3.92 -7.45
N ARG A 104 -7.92 -3.52 -8.64
CA ARG A 104 -7.97 -4.38 -9.84
C ARG A 104 -7.11 -3.87 -10.98
N SER A 105 -6.32 -2.84 -10.73
CA SER A 105 -5.44 -2.27 -11.73
C SER A 105 -4.33 -3.25 -12.12
N LYS A 106 -4.08 -3.33 -13.44
CA LYS A 106 -2.99 -4.10 -14.07
C LYS A 106 -2.21 -3.21 -15.03
N ASN A 107 -2.17 -1.89 -14.80
CA ASN A 107 -1.46 -0.96 -15.67
C ASN A 107 0.00 -1.36 -15.81
N HIS A 108 0.51 -1.26 -17.03
CA HIS A 108 1.94 -1.44 -17.30
C HIS A 108 2.71 -0.20 -16.88
N ILE A 109 3.66 -0.36 -15.98
CA ILE A 109 4.44 0.72 -15.36
C ILE A 109 5.87 0.64 -15.87
N ARG A 110 6.40 1.76 -16.38
CA ARG A 110 7.79 1.91 -16.82
C ARG A 110 8.54 2.78 -15.83
N PHE A 111 9.77 2.39 -15.53
CA PHE A 111 10.63 3.08 -14.58
C PHE A 111 11.83 3.70 -15.29
N GLN A 112 12.15 4.94 -14.92
CA GLN A 112 13.37 5.62 -15.31
C GLN A 112 14.12 6.09 -14.08
N ILE A 113 15.45 5.93 -14.08
CA ILE A 113 16.32 6.33 -12.99
C ILE A 113 17.35 7.35 -13.51
N GLU A 114 17.55 8.41 -12.74
CA GLU A 114 18.55 9.46 -12.98
C GLU A 114 19.44 9.58 -11.74
N GLY A 115 20.72 9.94 -11.92
CA GLY A 115 21.67 10.09 -10.82
C GLY A 115 22.48 8.82 -10.52
N PRO A 116 23.17 8.76 -9.37
CA PRO A 116 24.11 7.70 -9.03
C PRO A 116 23.42 6.44 -8.47
N GLY A 117 22.40 5.95 -9.15
CA GLY A 117 21.65 4.74 -8.78
C GLY A 117 21.38 3.82 -9.95
N GLU A 118 20.86 2.65 -9.65
CA GLU A 118 20.40 1.66 -10.62
C GLU A 118 19.14 0.94 -10.12
N ILE A 119 18.30 0.49 -11.04
CA ILE A 119 17.18 -0.41 -10.73
C ILE A 119 17.75 -1.82 -10.68
N VAL A 120 17.65 -2.46 -9.52
CA VAL A 120 18.14 -3.83 -9.30
C VAL A 120 17.10 -4.85 -9.69
N ALA A 121 15.85 -4.59 -9.32
CA ALA A 121 14.75 -5.47 -9.61
C ALA A 121 13.40 -4.73 -9.58
N THR A 122 12.41 -5.33 -10.23
CA THR A 122 11.00 -4.97 -10.13
C THR A 122 10.18 -6.20 -9.83
N ASP A 123 9.10 -6.06 -9.06
CA ASP A 123 8.19 -7.14 -8.71
C ASP A 123 6.75 -6.58 -8.57
N ASN A 124 5.76 -7.45 -8.51
CA ASN A 124 4.36 -7.09 -8.26
C ASN A 124 3.64 -8.05 -7.30
N GLY A 125 4.33 -9.09 -6.81
CA GLY A 125 3.76 -10.11 -5.92
C GLY A 125 2.82 -11.12 -6.61
N ASP A 126 2.73 -11.10 -7.95
CA ASP A 126 1.98 -12.11 -8.70
C ASP A 126 2.85 -13.36 -8.92
N ALA A 127 2.56 -14.44 -8.18
CA ALA A 127 3.28 -15.70 -8.28
C ALA A 127 3.14 -16.38 -9.67
N THR A 128 2.25 -15.88 -10.52
CA THR A 128 2.04 -16.39 -11.89
C THR A 128 2.71 -15.52 -12.96
N SER A 129 3.36 -14.42 -12.58
CA SER A 129 4.06 -13.54 -13.52
C SER A 129 5.35 -14.17 -14.00
N PHE A 130 5.57 -14.15 -15.31
CA PHE A 130 6.82 -14.56 -15.96
C PHE A 130 7.69 -13.37 -16.40
N GLU A 131 7.34 -12.15 -16.01
CA GLU A 131 8.13 -10.96 -16.32
C GLU A 131 9.48 -11.02 -15.58
N SER A 132 10.56 -10.66 -16.28
CA SER A 132 11.90 -10.64 -15.66
C SER A 132 11.96 -9.66 -14.49
N PHE A 133 12.48 -10.11 -13.35
CA PHE A 133 12.72 -9.21 -12.20
C PHE A 133 13.71 -8.07 -12.53
N GLN A 134 14.56 -8.23 -13.52
CA GLN A 134 15.56 -7.22 -13.93
C GLN A 134 14.99 -6.21 -14.95
N ALA A 135 13.75 -6.39 -15.41
CA ALA A 135 13.14 -5.44 -16.35
C ALA A 135 12.91 -4.09 -15.67
N PRO A 136 13.16 -2.96 -16.37
CA PRO A 136 12.86 -1.62 -15.86
C PRO A 136 11.37 -1.27 -15.99
N GLU A 137 10.52 -2.27 -16.04
CA GLU A 137 9.07 -2.14 -16.20
C GLU A 137 8.36 -3.32 -15.55
N ARG A 138 7.11 -3.12 -15.16
CA ARG A 138 6.31 -4.13 -14.47
C ARG A 138 4.81 -3.87 -14.64
N ASN A 139 4.02 -4.90 -14.90
CA ASN A 139 2.58 -4.80 -14.76
C ASN A 139 2.20 -4.72 -13.28
N ALA A 140 1.31 -3.79 -12.93
CA ALA A 140 0.75 -3.76 -11.58
C ALA A 140 -0.08 -5.04 -11.33
N PHE A 141 -0.01 -5.56 -10.13
CA PHE A 141 -0.89 -6.62 -9.64
C PHE A 141 -1.69 -6.11 -8.46
N ASN A 142 -3.02 -6.17 -8.57
CA ASN A 142 -3.93 -5.56 -7.59
C ASN A 142 -3.63 -4.08 -7.29
N GLY A 143 -3.20 -3.35 -8.32
CA GLY A 143 -2.86 -1.92 -8.21
C GLY A 143 -1.49 -1.63 -7.60
N LEU A 144 -0.67 -2.64 -7.35
CA LEU A 144 0.65 -2.50 -6.72
C LEU A 144 1.77 -3.02 -7.61
N ALA A 145 2.94 -2.42 -7.47
CA ALA A 145 4.22 -2.93 -7.94
C ALA A 145 5.33 -2.50 -6.97
N LEU A 146 6.48 -3.13 -7.08
CA LEU A 146 7.68 -2.83 -6.32
C LEU A 146 8.82 -2.54 -7.28
N VAL A 147 9.64 -1.55 -6.98
CA VAL A 147 10.92 -1.32 -7.63
C VAL A 147 12.01 -1.17 -6.57
N ILE A 148 13.13 -1.84 -6.79
CA ILE A 148 14.26 -1.85 -5.86
C ILE A 148 15.41 -1.06 -6.49
N VAL A 149 15.85 -0.04 -5.78
CA VAL A 149 16.94 0.85 -6.19
C VAL A 149 18.15 0.63 -5.32
N ARG A 150 19.33 0.62 -5.95
CA ARG A 150 20.64 0.52 -5.30
C ARG A 150 21.48 1.76 -5.66
N ALA A 151 22.20 2.29 -4.68
CA ALA A 151 23.21 3.33 -4.94
C ALA A 151 24.48 2.73 -5.58
N LYS A 152 25.10 3.46 -6.48
CA LYS A 152 26.41 3.09 -7.05
C LYS A 152 27.53 3.32 -6.04
N ALA A 153 28.46 2.37 -5.95
CA ALA A 153 29.57 2.43 -5.00
C ALA A 153 30.44 3.69 -5.20
N GLY A 154 30.72 4.40 -4.10
CA GLY A 154 31.56 5.60 -4.10
C GLY A 154 30.98 6.81 -4.84
N GLN A 155 29.70 6.81 -5.16
CA GLN A 155 29.03 7.89 -5.86
C GLN A 155 27.86 8.45 -5.04
N PRO A 156 28.13 9.30 -4.04
CA PRO A 156 27.05 9.95 -3.30
C PRO A 156 26.30 10.96 -4.18
N GLY A 157 25.02 11.18 -3.87
CA GLY A 157 24.19 12.14 -4.60
C GLY A 157 22.70 11.81 -4.55
N THR A 158 21.92 12.58 -5.28
CA THR A 158 20.46 12.38 -5.38
C THR A 158 20.14 11.43 -6.53
N ILE A 159 19.46 10.35 -6.21
CA ILE A 159 18.86 9.40 -7.16
C ILE A 159 17.40 9.78 -7.35
N LYS A 160 16.99 10.01 -8.60
CA LYS A 160 15.59 10.28 -8.95
C LYS A 160 15.02 9.08 -9.69
N LEU A 161 13.97 8.49 -9.14
CA LEU A 161 13.16 7.45 -9.78
C LEU A 161 11.86 8.08 -10.29
N THR A 162 11.54 7.83 -11.56
CA THR A 162 10.28 8.25 -12.20
C THR A 162 9.53 7.01 -12.65
N ALA A 163 8.23 6.94 -12.37
CA ALA A 163 7.32 5.90 -12.84
C ALA A 163 6.26 6.50 -13.76
N THR A 164 6.04 5.87 -14.91
CA THR A 164 5.05 6.28 -15.92
C THR A 164 4.16 5.10 -16.29
N ALA A 165 2.89 5.37 -16.59
CA ALA A 165 1.95 4.42 -17.17
C ALA A 165 0.99 5.14 -18.09
N ASP A 166 0.52 4.48 -19.16
CA ASP A 166 -0.33 5.09 -20.17
C ASP A 166 -1.66 5.54 -19.54
N GLY A 167 -2.02 6.80 -19.78
CA GLY A 167 -3.27 7.40 -19.27
C GLY A 167 -3.27 7.76 -17.78
N LEU A 168 -2.15 7.65 -17.08
CA LEU A 168 -2.02 8.00 -15.67
C LEU A 168 -1.06 9.19 -15.46
N GLU A 169 -1.30 9.98 -14.43
CA GLU A 169 -0.35 10.98 -13.98
C GLU A 169 0.95 10.30 -13.50
N THR A 170 2.08 10.81 -13.99
CA THR A 170 3.44 10.34 -13.66
C THR A 170 3.77 10.63 -12.19
N ALA A 171 4.51 9.74 -11.55
CA ALA A 171 5.06 9.96 -10.22
C ALA A 171 6.60 9.94 -10.24
N ALA A 172 7.22 10.72 -9.35
CA ALA A 172 8.66 10.70 -9.13
C ALA A 172 9.00 10.79 -7.64
N ILE A 173 10.11 10.15 -7.24
CA ILE A 173 10.63 10.20 -5.88
C ILE A 173 12.15 10.46 -5.91
N ARG A 174 12.70 11.06 -4.86
CA ARG A 174 14.13 11.26 -4.67
C ARG A 174 14.62 10.43 -3.49
N ILE A 175 15.81 9.84 -3.66
CA ILE A 175 16.53 9.05 -2.65
C ILE A 175 17.94 9.65 -2.57
N GLU A 176 18.39 9.96 -1.38
CA GLU A 176 19.74 10.49 -1.13
C GLU A 176 20.71 9.33 -0.87
N SER A 177 21.77 9.22 -1.64
CA SER A 177 22.89 8.33 -1.37
C SER A 177 24.05 9.08 -0.72
N LYS A 178 24.60 8.54 0.36
CA LYS A 178 25.68 9.15 1.16
C LYS A 178 26.83 8.19 1.38
#